data_734cbc04867831a92cf90b8b1fffc911
#
_entry.id   734cbc04867831a92cf90b8b1fffc911
#
_cell.length_a   1.000
_cell.length_b   1.000
_cell.length_c   1.000
_cell.angle_alpha   90.00
_cell.angle_beta   90.00
_cell.angle_gamma   90.00
#
_symmetry.space_group_name_H-M   'P 1'
#
loop_
_entity.id
_entity.type
_entity.pdbx_description
1 polymer ?
#
loop_
_entity_poly.entity_id
_entity_poly.type
_entity_poly.pdbx_seq_one_letter_code
_entity_poly.pdbx_strand_id
1 'polypeptide(L)'
;MALNTELILTLKNLKGIGNKTILSIAEKAPSFIRTIEDLNLFWKKLKGKKFEKYSQEELMEAHQKALTILKEAEDNGVGVISYYEDCFPQILRETVNEEGSADAPLILFYRGN
;
A
#
# COMPACT_ATOMS: atom_id res chain seq x y z
N MET A 1 10.72 -7.07 -3.41
CA MET A 1 10.78 -5.73 -3.93
C MET A 1 9.46 -5.00 -3.99
N ALA A 2 8.37 -5.65 -4.23
CA ALA A 2 7.08 -4.98 -4.28
C ALA A 2 6.16 -5.54 -3.20
N LEU A 3 5.36 -4.66 -2.60
CA LEU A 3 4.37 -5.07 -1.62
C LEU A 3 3.10 -5.52 -2.34
N ASN A 4 2.37 -6.46 -1.76
CA ASN A 4 1.09 -6.89 -2.32
C ASN A 4 -0.01 -5.87 -2.01
N THR A 5 -1.17 -6.06 -2.63
CA THR A 5 -2.32 -5.15 -2.47
C THR A 5 -2.74 -4.97 -1.02
N GLU A 6 -2.79 -6.07 -0.27
CA GLU A 6 -3.17 -6.03 1.14
C GLU A 6 -2.25 -5.14 1.96
N LEU A 7 -0.93 -5.26 1.76
CA LEU A 7 0.04 -4.46 2.51
C LEU A 7 0.06 -3.00 2.07
N ILE A 8 -0.12 -2.73 0.77
CA ILE A 8 -0.24 -1.36 0.30
C ILE A 8 -1.46 -0.68 0.91
N LEU A 9 -2.61 -1.37 0.94
CA LEU A 9 -3.81 -0.84 1.60
C LEU A 9 -3.57 -0.60 3.09
N THR A 10 -2.83 -1.49 3.73
CA THR A 10 -2.46 -1.32 5.14
C THR A 10 -1.71 -0.01 5.33
N LEU A 11 -0.70 0.24 4.52
CA LEU A 11 0.08 1.47 4.61
C LEU A 11 -0.76 2.71 4.31
N LYS A 12 -1.70 2.63 3.37
CA LYS A 12 -2.59 3.74 3.06
C LYS A 12 -3.52 4.10 4.22
N ASN A 13 -3.76 3.17 5.13
CA ASN A 13 -4.61 3.42 6.30
C ASN A 13 -3.84 3.99 7.49
N LEU A 14 -2.54 4.21 7.34
CA LEU A 14 -1.74 4.90 8.35
C LEU A 14 -1.78 6.40 8.08
N LYS A 15 -2.13 7.17 9.09
CA LYS A 15 -2.19 8.63 8.96
C LYS A 15 -0.81 9.21 8.72
N GLY A 16 -0.70 10.11 7.75
CA GLY A 16 0.54 10.80 7.50
C GLY A 16 1.50 10.10 6.55
N ILE A 17 1.12 8.96 6.02
CA ILE A 17 1.92 8.26 5.01
C ILE A 17 1.28 8.49 3.65
N GLY A 18 2.00 9.18 2.78
CA GLY A 18 1.54 9.46 1.42
C GLY A 18 2.07 8.45 0.42
N ASN A 19 1.61 8.57 -0.82
CA ASN A 19 1.98 7.63 -1.87
C ASN A 19 3.49 7.55 -2.11
N LYS A 20 4.20 8.67 -2.07
CA LYS A 20 5.66 8.65 -2.23
C LYS A 20 6.34 7.82 -1.17
N THR A 21 5.89 7.94 0.08
CA THR A 21 6.46 7.17 1.18
C THR A 21 6.17 5.69 1.01
N ILE A 22 4.96 5.34 0.59
CA ILE A 22 4.59 3.94 0.35
C ILE A 22 5.48 3.35 -0.75
N LEU A 23 5.67 4.07 -1.85
CA LEU A 23 6.55 3.61 -2.94
C LEU A 23 7.98 3.41 -2.46
N SER A 24 8.48 4.33 -1.65
CA SER A 24 9.82 4.23 -1.07
C SER A 24 9.96 2.98 -0.19
N ILE A 25 8.96 2.72 0.64
CA ILE A 25 8.95 1.53 1.50
C ILE A 25 8.93 0.26 0.63
N ALA A 26 8.08 0.24 -0.39
CA ALA A 26 7.96 -0.91 -1.28
C ALA A 26 9.25 -1.20 -2.02
N GLU A 27 9.97 -0.17 -2.45
CA GLU A 27 11.26 -0.34 -3.13
C GLU A 27 12.32 -0.95 -2.23
N LYS A 28 12.26 -0.64 -0.93
CA LYS A 28 13.20 -1.17 0.05
C LYS A 28 12.81 -2.53 0.58
N ALA A 29 11.54 -2.91 0.43
CA ALA A 29 11.03 -4.14 1.00
C ALA A 29 11.59 -5.36 0.27
N PRO A 30 12.09 -6.36 1.02
CA PRO A 30 12.50 -7.62 0.41
C PRO A 30 11.32 -8.36 -0.21
N SER A 31 11.60 -9.22 -1.19
CA SER A 31 10.56 -9.95 -1.91
C SER A 31 9.77 -10.93 -1.03
N PHE A 32 10.31 -11.28 0.13
CA PHE A 32 9.63 -12.21 1.04
C PHE A 32 8.56 -11.55 1.93
N ILE A 33 8.41 -10.23 1.86
CA ILE A 33 7.40 -9.52 2.64
C ILE A 33 6.04 -9.77 2.00
N ARG A 34 5.22 -10.63 2.62
CA ARG A 34 3.91 -11.01 2.10
C ARG A 34 2.78 -10.92 3.12
N THR A 35 3.12 -10.94 4.42
CA THR A 35 2.13 -10.91 5.49
C THR A 35 2.34 -9.69 6.38
N ILE A 36 1.35 -9.41 7.22
CA ILE A 36 1.47 -8.30 8.17
C ILE A 36 2.59 -8.58 9.18
N GLU A 37 2.83 -9.83 9.53
CA GLU A 37 3.92 -10.18 10.42
C GLU A 37 5.28 -9.86 9.79
N ASP A 38 5.43 -10.18 8.52
CA ASP A 38 6.65 -9.83 7.77
C ASP A 38 6.84 -8.30 7.74
N LEU A 39 5.75 -7.57 7.49
CA LEU A 39 5.80 -6.12 7.46
C LEU A 39 6.19 -5.54 8.81
N ASN A 40 5.66 -6.10 9.91
CA ASN A 40 6.01 -5.65 11.25
C ASN A 40 7.50 -5.81 11.52
N LEU A 41 8.08 -6.93 11.12
CA LEU A 41 9.52 -7.17 11.29
C LEU A 41 10.35 -6.21 10.46
N PHE A 42 9.93 -5.97 9.21
CA PHE A 42 10.61 -5.02 8.33
C PHE A 42 10.51 -3.60 8.88
N TRP A 43 9.32 -3.24 9.43
CA TRP A 43 9.08 -1.91 9.98
C TRP A 43 10.07 -1.53 11.07
N LYS A 44 10.40 -2.51 11.92
CA LYS A 44 11.38 -2.28 12.99
C LYS A 44 12.76 -1.94 12.48
N LYS A 45 13.07 -2.31 11.23
CA LYS A 45 14.36 -2.03 10.61
C LYS A 45 14.40 -0.69 9.90
N LEU A 46 13.25 -0.07 9.68
CA LEU A 46 13.18 1.24 9.05
C LEU A 46 13.61 2.30 10.04
N LYS A 47 14.43 3.23 9.57
CA LYS A 47 14.95 4.31 10.40
C LYS A 47 14.28 5.63 10.00
N GLY A 48 14.05 6.48 10.98
CA GLY A 48 13.47 7.79 10.76
C GLY A 48 12.31 8.05 11.69
N LYS A 49 12.15 9.31 12.09
CA LYS A 49 11.13 9.69 13.06
C LYS A 49 9.71 9.39 12.60
N LYS A 50 9.44 9.48 11.30
CA LYS A 50 8.10 9.22 10.80
C LYS A 50 7.67 7.76 10.94
N PHE A 51 8.63 6.84 11.03
CA PHE A 51 8.31 5.43 11.23
C PHE A 51 8.20 5.08 12.71
N GLU A 52 8.96 5.76 13.55
CA GLU A 52 8.97 5.51 14.99
C GLU A 52 7.66 5.88 15.68
N LYS A 53 6.90 6.82 15.10
CA LYS A 53 5.63 7.24 15.68
C LYS A 53 4.49 6.23 15.48
N TYR A 54 4.70 5.21 14.66
CA TYR A 54 3.69 4.16 14.42
C TYR A 54 4.04 2.92 15.22
N SER A 55 3.14 2.52 16.11
CA SER A 55 3.31 1.30 16.89
C SER A 55 2.87 0.07 16.10
N GLN A 56 3.20 -1.11 16.61
CA GLN A 56 2.71 -2.35 16.02
C GLN A 56 1.19 -2.42 16.07
N GLU A 57 0.59 -1.87 17.13
CA GLU A 57 -0.87 -1.84 17.25
C GLU A 57 -1.50 -1.01 16.14
N GLU A 58 -0.89 0.12 15.80
CA GLU A 58 -1.38 0.95 14.70
C GLU A 58 -1.27 0.24 13.36
N LEU A 59 -0.18 -0.49 13.14
CA LEU A 59 -0.04 -1.32 11.94
C LEU A 59 -1.10 -2.41 11.88
N MET A 60 -1.37 -3.07 12.98
CA MET A 60 -2.39 -4.12 13.03
C MET A 60 -3.79 -3.56 12.81
N GLU A 61 -4.11 -2.39 13.37
CA GLU A 61 -5.39 -1.73 13.12
C GLU A 61 -5.54 -1.34 11.66
N ALA A 62 -4.48 -0.80 11.06
CA ALA A 62 -4.48 -0.44 9.64
C ALA A 62 -4.69 -1.69 8.78
N HIS A 63 -4.08 -2.80 9.18
CA HIS A 63 -4.26 -4.08 8.49
C HIS A 63 -5.70 -4.58 8.56
N GLN A 64 -6.34 -4.47 9.72
CA GLN A 64 -7.74 -4.85 9.87
C GLN A 64 -8.64 -4.00 8.97
N LYS A 65 -8.37 -2.71 8.88
CA LYS A 65 -9.10 -1.83 7.96
C LYS A 65 -8.91 -2.24 6.51
N ALA A 66 -7.68 -2.61 6.14
CA ALA A 66 -7.38 -3.08 4.79
C ALA A 66 -8.16 -4.36 4.47
N LEU A 67 -8.19 -5.31 5.39
CA LEU A 67 -8.93 -6.55 5.22
C LEU A 67 -10.43 -6.29 5.07
N THR A 68 -10.97 -5.36 5.84
CA THR A 68 -12.38 -4.98 5.75
C THR A 68 -12.69 -4.37 4.38
N ILE A 69 -11.82 -3.49 3.89
CA ILE A 69 -11.98 -2.87 2.57
C ILE A 69 -11.98 -3.95 1.48
N LEU A 70 -11.04 -4.89 1.54
CA LEU A 70 -10.95 -5.95 0.55
C LEU A 70 -12.18 -6.86 0.58
N LYS A 71 -12.68 -7.19 1.77
CA LYS A 71 -13.86 -8.01 1.92
C LYS A 71 -15.11 -7.31 1.38
N GLU A 72 -15.28 -6.05 1.71
CA GLU A 72 -16.41 -5.26 1.21
C GLU A 72 -16.37 -5.15 -0.31
N ALA A 73 -15.19 -4.96 -0.88
CA ALA A 73 -15.04 -4.91 -2.32
C ALA A 73 -15.47 -6.23 -2.95
N GLU A 74 -15.01 -7.36 -2.40
CA GLU A 74 -15.38 -8.68 -2.89
C GLU A 74 -16.89 -8.89 -2.80
N ASP A 75 -17.50 -8.54 -1.67
CA ASP A 75 -18.95 -8.71 -1.45
C ASP A 75 -19.77 -7.87 -2.42
N ASN A 76 -19.23 -6.78 -2.92
CA ASN A 76 -19.92 -5.87 -3.84
C ASN A 76 -19.50 -6.06 -5.30
N GLY A 77 -18.73 -7.10 -5.60
CA GLY A 77 -18.29 -7.37 -6.96
C GLY A 77 -17.30 -6.34 -7.49
N VAL A 78 -16.53 -5.73 -6.62
CA VAL A 78 -15.53 -4.72 -6.97
C VAL A 78 -14.15 -5.36 -6.94
N GLY A 79 -13.40 -5.24 -8.02
CA GLY A 79 -12.01 -5.68 -8.06
C GLY A 79 -11.08 -4.63 -7.48
N VAL A 80 -9.95 -5.06 -6.94
CA VAL A 80 -8.94 -4.17 -6.39
C VAL A 80 -7.61 -4.57 -6.98
N ILE A 81 -6.92 -3.62 -7.60
CA ILE A 81 -5.58 -3.84 -8.13
C ILE A 81 -4.64 -2.79 -7.57
N SER A 82 -3.37 -3.15 -7.44
CA SER A 82 -2.36 -2.23 -6.92
C SER A 82 -1.29 -1.95 -7.96
N TYR A 83 -0.53 -0.90 -7.70
CA TYR A 83 0.50 -0.36 -8.58
C TYR A 83 1.47 -1.39 -9.14
N TYR A 84 1.80 -2.41 -8.36
CA TYR A 84 2.79 -3.40 -8.76
C TYR A 84 2.22 -4.62 -9.49
N GLU A 85 0.91 -4.67 -9.67
CA GLU A 85 0.29 -5.76 -10.43
C GLU A 85 0.37 -5.49 -11.92
N ASP A 86 0.57 -6.55 -12.71
CA ASP A 86 0.72 -6.44 -14.15
C ASP A 86 -0.48 -5.80 -14.83
N CYS A 87 -1.67 -6.03 -14.31
CA CYS A 87 -2.90 -5.46 -14.88
C CYS A 87 -3.11 -3.98 -14.56
N PHE A 88 -2.24 -3.37 -13.73
CA PHE A 88 -2.35 -1.95 -13.43
C PHE A 88 -2.04 -1.12 -14.68
N PRO A 89 -2.91 -0.15 -15.05
CA PRO A 89 -2.69 0.63 -16.27
C PRO A 89 -1.39 1.42 -16.24
N GLN A 90 -0.56 1.22 -17.26
CA GLN A 90 0.75 1.88 -17.34
C GLN A 90 0.62 3.41 -17.34
N ILE A 91 -0.40 3.92 -18.01
CA ILE A 91 -0.62 5.38 -18.08
C ILE A 91 -0.80 5.99 -16.69
N LEU A 92 -1.41 5.24 -15.76
CA LEU A 92 -1.59 5.73 -14.39
C LEU A 92 -0.30 5.69 -13.60
N ARG A 93 0.61 4.76 -13.91
CA ARG A 93 1.93 4.71 -13.26
C ARG A 93 2.76 5.94 -13.58
N GLU A 94 2.53 6.53 -14.73
CA GLU A 94 3.29 7.68 -15.22
C GLU A 94 2.66 9.03 -14.84
N THR A 95 1.55 9.02 -14.09
CA THR A 95 0.86 10.24 -13.70
C THR A 95 1.76 11.13 -12.84
N VAL A 96 1.76 12.41 -13.15
CA VAL A 96 2.48 13.42 -12.37
C VAL A 96 1.50 14.50 -11.91
N ASN A 97 1.82 15.15 -10.81
CA ASN A 97 1.00 16.28 -10.33
C ASN A 97 1.37 17.55 -11.10
N GLU A 98 0.71 18.66 -10.75
CA GLU A 98 0.93 19.96 -11.41
C GLU A 98 2.37 20.45 -11.30
N GLU A 99 3.10 20.00 -10.30
CA GLU A 99 4.50 20.35 -10.08
C GLU A 99 5.48 19.41 -10.80
N GLY A 100 4.96 18.44 -11.53
CA GLY A 100 5.78 17.48 -12.25
C GLY A 100 6.30 16.31 -11.40
N SER A 101 5.86 16.23 -10.16
CA SER A 101 6.24 15.11 -9.27
C SER A 101 5.35 13.91 -9.51
N ALA A 102 5.91 12.70 -9.36
CA ALA A 102 5.15 11.47 -9.52
C ALA A 102 3.94 11.44 -8.57
N ASP A 103 2.78 11.16 -9.11
CA ASP A 103 1.52 11.16 -8.38
C ASP A 103 0.61 10.02 -8.83
N ALA A 104 1.17 8.86 -9.09
CA ALA A 104 0.41 7.70 -9.52
C ALA A 104 -0.48 7.19 -8.37
N PRO A 105 -1.73 6.83 -8.65
CA PRO A 105 -2.52 6.13 -7.65
C PRO A 105 -1.91 4.76 -7.38
N LEU A 106 -1.97 4.31 -6.13
CA LEU A 106 -1.38 3.03 -5.76
C LEU A 106 -2.41 1.89 -5.78
N ILE A 107 -3.68 2.23 -5.61
CA ILE A 107 -4.77 1.27 -5.57
C ILE A 107 -5.88 1.75 -6.51
N LEU A 108 -6.42 0.82 -7.28
CA LEU A 108 -7.60 1.07 -8.11
C LEU A 108 -8.70 0.10 -7.73
N PHE A 109 -9.91 0.64 -7.59
CA PHE A 109 -11.11 -0.15 -7.41
C PHE A 109 -11.87 -0.12 -8.74
N TYR A 110 -12.31 -1.28 -9.21
CA TYR A 110 -13.02 -1.34 -10.48
C TYR A 110 -14.18 -2.32 -10.41
N ARG A 111 -15.22 -2.02 -11.16
CA ARG A 111 -16.34 -2.95 -11.38
C ARG A 111 -16.25 -3.43 -12.80
N GLY A 112 -16.57 -4.67 -12.97
CA GLY A 112 -16.60 -5.16 -14.31
C GLY A 112 -16.35 -6.64 -14.41
N ASN A 113 -16.25 -7.03 -15.58
CA ASN A 113 -16.22 -8.42 -15.96
C ASN A 113 -14.79 -8.93 -16.01
#